data_5d750283fcecd3f486f40bffd09ba390
#
_entry.id   5d750283fcecd3f486f40bffd09ba390
#
_cell.length_a   1.000
_cell.length_b   1.000
_cell.length_c   1.000
_cell.angle_alpha   90.00
_cell.angle_beta   90.00
_cell.angle_gamma   90.00
#
_symmetry.space_group_name_H-M   'P 1'
#
loop_
_entity.id
_entity.type
_entity.pdbx_description
1 polymer ?
#
loop_
_entity_poly.entity_id
_entity_poly.type
_entity_poly.pdbx_seq_one_letter_code
_entity_poly.pdbx_strand_id
1 'polypeptide(L)'
;FNKYIQTRTKLMYPIGNALKSILDKILTDPRWDLKFIGMQIIIEGLALAAFQTSRELTKDPVLRDMLGLIIRDEARHVTFGINYLEEFVETLSEDEKEDRAQFAYEACWLSRERLVSMDVFEHFGWNAEDARQFQLSSDITKHFQKLLFQRVMPNLRRIGLLRDSVKGKFEDLGILEYATAKSDADIDWADLSRPLFEESA
;
A
#
# COMPACT_ATOMS: atom_id res chain seq x y z
N PHE A 1 -10.66 -8.61 13.30
CA PHE A 1 -10.92 -7.21 12.95
C PHE A 1 -12.41 -6.95 12.77
N ASN A 2 -13.09 -7.74 11.94
CA ASN A 2 -14.53 -7.62 11.68
C ASN A 2 -15.37 -7.61 12.98
N LYS A 3 -15.15 -8.55 13.91
CA LYS A 3 -15.84 -8.59 15.21
C LYS A 3 -15.63 -7.30 16.02
N TYR A 4 -14.42 -6.73 15.99
CA TYR A 4 -14.12 -5.45 16.67
C TYR A 4 -14.95 -4.32 16.07
N ILE A 5 -14.95 -4.17 14.73
CA ILE A 5 -15.73 -3.13 14.04
C ILE A 5 -17.22 -3.27 14.37
N GLN A 6 -17.79 -4.46 14.21
CA GLN A 6 -19.22 -4.71 14.49
C GLN A 6 -19.58 -4.39 15.96
N THR A 7 -18.69 -4.72 16.90
CA THR A 7 -18.96 -4.50 18.33
C THR A 7 -18.87 -3.03 18.73
N ARG A 8 -17.89 -2.30 18.17
CA ARG A 8 -17.57 -0.92 18.55
C ARG A 8 -18.35 0.11 17.75
N THR A 9 -18.46 -0.07 16.43
CA THR A 9 -19.12 0.90 15.55
C THR A 9 -20.56 0.51 15.23
N LYS A 10 -20.92 -0.78 15.36
CA LYS A 10 -22.22 -1.36 14.97
C LYS A 10 -22.59 -1.14 13.50
N LEU A 11 -21.63 -0.70 12.70
CA LEU A 11 -21.79 -0.40 11.28
C LEU A 11 -20.70 -1.11 10.49
N MET A 12 -21.09 -1.60 9.31
CA MET A 12 -20.20 -2.13 8.29
C MET A 12 -20.40 -1.30 7.03
N TYR A 13 -19.37 -0.60 6.61
CA TYR A 13 -19.41 0.14 5.36
C TYR A 13 -18.99 -0.75 4.19
N PRO A 14 -19.60 -0.58 3.00
CA PRO A 14 -19.10 -1.20 1.79
C PRO A 14 -17.71 -0.69 1.46
N ILE A 15 -16.99 -1.46 0.63
CA ILE A 15 -15.71 -1.02 0.08
C ILE A 15 -15.91 0.26 -0.75
N GLY A 16 -15.08 1.28 -0.54
CA GLY A 16 -15.13 2.51 -1.32
C GLY A 16 -14.81 2.29 -2.80
N ASN A 17 -15.43 3.09 -3.68
CA ASN A 17 -15.30 2.95 -5.13
C ASN A 17 -13.85 3.02 -5.62
N ALA A 18 -13.03 3.86 -5.01
CA ALA A 18 -11.63 4.00 -5.35
C ALA A 18 -10.84 2.70 -5.13
N LEU A 19 -10.93 2.11 -3.94
CA LEU A 19 -10.27 0.84 -3.62
C LEU A 19 -10.84 -0.31 -4.46
N LYS A 20 -12.17 -0.35 -4.64
CA LYS A 20 -12.82 -1.36 -5.50
C LYS A 20 -12.26 -1.33 -6.92
N SER A 21 -12.10 -0.15 -7.50
CA SER A 21 -11.56 0.04 -8.86
C SER A 21 -10.12 -0.49 -9.00
N ILE A 22 -9.28 -0.30 -7.98
CA ILE A 22 -7.91 -0.84 -7.97
C ILE A 22 -7.96 -2.38 -7.88
N LEU A 23 -8.77 -2.92 -6.97
CA LEU A 23 -8.91 -4.36 -6.79
C LEU A 23 -9.48 -5.04 -8.05
N ASP A 24 -10.51 -4.46 -8.67
CA ASP A 24 -11.09 -5.00 -9.90
C ASP A 24 -10.03 -5.06 -11.02
N LYS A 25 -9.21 -4.01 -11.19
CA LYS A 25 -8.11 -4.01 -12.17
C LYS A 25 -7.10 -5.13 -11.92
N ILE A 26 -6.69 -5.31 -10.66
CA ILE A 26 -5.70 -6.34 -10.28
C ILE A 26 -6.29 -7.74 -10.45
N LEU A 27 -7.49 -7.99 -9.92
CA LEU A 27 -8.07 -9.32 -9.84
C LEU A 27 -8.61 -9.84 -11.17
N THR A 28 -8.95 -8.98 -12.13
CA THR A 28 -9.46 -9.39 -13.44
C THR A 28 -8.35 -9.68 -14.46
N ASP A 29 -7.10 -9.25 -14.23
CA ASP A 29 -6.00 -9.60 -15.12
C ASP A 29 -5.78 -11.13 -15.12
N PRO A 30 -5.66 -11.80 -16.27
CA PRO A 30 -5.46 -13.24 -16.32
C PRO A 30 -4.05 -13.68 -15.85
N ARG A 31 -3.08 -12.77 -15.84
CA ARG A 31 -1.67 -13.04 -15.52
C ARG A 31 -1.48 -13.05 -13.99
N TRP A 32 -1.03 -14.17 -13.46
CA TRP A 32 -0.88 -14.36 -12.02
C TRP A 32 0.16 -13.41 -11.40
N ASP A 33 1.25 -13.14 -12.11
CA ASP A 33 2.34 -12.29 -11.65
C ASP A 33 1.91 -10.82 -11.49
N LEU A 34 1.06 -10.31 -12.39
CA LEU A 34 0.46 -8.98 -12.21
C LEU A 34 -0.49 -8.92 -11.02
N LYS A 35 -1.28 -9.99 -10.80
CA LYS A 35 -2.08 -10.08 -9.57
C LYS A 35 -1.19 -10.07 -8.34
N PHE A 36 -0.05 -10.77 -8.40
CA PHE A 36 0.86 -10.88 -7.29
C PHE A 36 1.57 -9.54 -7.01
N ILE A 37 2.06 -8.84 -8.05
CA ILE A 37 2.59 -7.48 -7.94
C ILE A 37 1.53 -6.53 -7.35
N GLY A 38 0.33 -6.56 -7.90
CA GLY A 38 -0.77 -5.70 -7.45
C GLY A 38 -1.20 -5.98 -6.01
N MET A 39 -1.38 -7.23 -5.63
CA MET A 39 -1.83 -7.60 -4.29
C MET A 39 -0.71 -7.51 -3.26
N GLN A 40 0.40 -8.23 -3.45
CA GLN A 40 1.45 -8.37 -2.43
C GLN A 40 2.30 -7.12 -2.24
N ILE A 41 2.48 -6.30 -3.28
CA ILE A 41 3.30 -5.08 -3.16
C ILE A 41 2.42 -3.84 -2.98
N ILE A 42 1.42 -3.65 -3.87
CA ILE A 42 0.65 -2.41 -3.88
C ILE A 42 -0.45 -2.42 -2.80
N ILE A 43 -1.34 -3.42 -2.81
CA ILE A 43 -2.49 -3.45 -1.89
C ILE A 43 -2.06 -3.74 -0.46
N GLU A 44 -1.15 -4.68 -0.23
CA GLU A 44 -0.65 -4.93 1.13
C GLU A 44 0.24 -3.78 1.63
N GLY A 45 1.00 -3.12 0.75
CA GLY A 45 1.69 -1.87 1.08
C GLY A 45 0.71 -0.77 1.51
N LEU A 46 -0.42 -0.64 0.80
CA LEU A 46 -1.51 0.28 1.15
C LEU A 46 -2.13 -0.08 2.50
N ALA A 47 -2.40 -1.37 2.74
CA ALA A 47 -2.95 -1.86 4.00
C ALA A 47 -2.00 -1.59 5.17
N LEU A 48 -0.71 -1.86 5.02
CA LEU A 48 0.31 -1.58 6.03
C LEU A 48 0.37 -0.09 6.39
N ALA A 49 0.35 0.81 5.40
CA ALA A 49 0.32 2.25 5.63
C ALA A 49 -0.95 2.68 6.38
N ALA A 50 -2.13 2.14 5.99
CA ALA A 50 -3.40 2.42 6.64
C ALA A 50 -3.44 1.93 8.09
N PHE A 51 -2.96 0.71 8.34
CA PHE A 51 -2.91 0.12 9.68
C PHE A 51 -1.93 0.86 10.57
N GLN A 52 -0.75 1.24 10.05
CA GLN A 52 0.23 2.00 10.81
C GLN A 52 -0.31 3.38 11.17
N THR A 53 -0.87 4.13 10.22
CA THR A 53 -1.49 5.42 10.49
C THR A 53 -2.63 5.30 11.51
N SER A 54 -3.49 4.28 11.37
CA SER A 54 -4.57 4.04 12.32
C SER A 54 -4.05 3.69 13.72
N ARG A 55 -2.96 2.91 13.82
CA ARG A 55 -2.32 2.54 15.08
C ARG A 55 -1.72 3.75 15.79
N GLU A 56 -1.13 4.68 15.04
CA GLU A 56 -0.55 5.92 15.58
C GLU A 56 -1.63 6.87 16.11
N LEU A 57 -2.77 6.95 15.41
CA LEU A 57 -3.85 7.89 15.74
C LEU A 57 -4.84 7.37 16.79
N THR A 58 -4.98 6.05 16.94
CA THR A 58 -5.99 5.49 17.85
C THR A 58 -5.63 5.68 19.32
N LYS A 59 -6.65 6.02 20.11
CA LYS A 59 -6.58 6.05 21.57
C LYS A 59 -7.07 4.75 22.21
N ASP A 60 -7.69 3.84 21.44
CA ASP A 60 -8.16 2.54 21.94
C ASP A 60 -7.00 1.54 21.99
N PRO A 61 -6.60 1.08 23.20
CA PRO A 61 -5.46 0.16 23.34
C PRO A 61 -5.72 -1.19 22.66
N VAL A 62 -6.95 -1.68 22.65
CA VAL A 62 -7.30 -2.96 22.00
C VAL A 62 -7.11 -2.84 20.47
N LEU A 63 -7.54 -1.73 19.88
CA LEU A 63 -7.33 -1.50 18.45
C LEU A 63 -5.84 -1.35 18.13
N ARG A 64 -5.09 -0.62 18.96
CA ARG A 64 -3.63 -0.44 18.78
C ARG A 64 -2.88 -1.77 18.76
N ASP A 65 -3.16 -2.64 19.72
CA ASP A 65 -2.49 -3.93 19.86
C ASP A 65 -2.89 -4.86 18.70
N MET A 66 -4.17 -4.91 18.38
CA MET A 66 -4.68 -5.69 17.25
C MET A 66 -4.05 -5.25 15.92
N LEU A 67 -3.94 -3.95 15.67
CA LEU A 67 -3.28 -3.43 14.47
C LEU A 67 -1.80 -3.80 14.43
N GLY A 68 -1.11 -3.78 15.58
CA GLY A 68 0.28 -4.22 15.66
C GLY A 68 0.46 -5.68 15.23
N LEU A 69 -0.43 -6.58 15.65
CA LEU A 69 -0.41 -7.98 15.22
C LEU A 69 -0.68 -8.14 13.73
N ILE A 70 -1.67 -7.41 13.21
CA ILE A 70 -2.01 -7.43 11.77
C ILE A 70 -0.84 -6.91 10.94
N ILE A 71 -0.24 -5.78 11.30
CA ILE A 71 0.92 -5.20 10.59
C ILE A 71 2.04 -6.23 10.47
N ARG A 72 2.32 -6.98 11.55
CA ARG A 72 3.34 -8.02 11.55
C ARG A 72 3.01 -9.16 10.59
N ASP A 73 1.76 -9.58 10.52
CA ASP A 73 1.35 -10.66 9.62
C ASP A 73 1.37 -10.20 8.15
N GLU A 74 0.88 -8.99 7.85
CA GLU A 74 0.92 -8.41 6.49
C GLU A 74 2.36 -8.17 6.00
N ALA A 75 3.27 -7.74 6.88
CA ALA A 75 4.67 -7.58 6.53
C ALA A 75 5.33 -8.91 6.08
N ARG A 76 4.91 -10.05 6.64
CA ARG A 76 5.35 -11.39 6.19
C ARG A 76 4.83 -11.72 4.79
N HIS A 77 3.56 -11.40 4.50
CA HIS A 77 2.97 -11.60 3.18
C HIS A 77 3.72 -10.80 2.11
N VAL A 78 3.98 -9.52 2.39
CA VAL A 78 4.76 -8.65 1.50
C VAL A 78 6.16 -9.23 1.26
N THR A 79 6.87 -9.61 2.33
CA THR A 79 8.22 -10.20 2.21
C THR A 79 8.22 -11.49 1.38
N PHE A 80 7.23 -12.36 1.61
CA PHE A 80 7.07 -13.58 0.80
C PHE A 80 6.85 -13.22 -0.68
N GLY A 81 5.95 -12.27 -0.94
CA GLY A 81 5.66 -11.82 -2.29
C GLY A 81 6.87 -11.25 -3.02
N ILE A 82 7.68 -10.43 -2.33
CA ILE A 82 8.89 -9.83 -2.89
C ILE A 82 9.92 -10.90 -3.26
N ASN A 83 10.22 -11.81 -2.34
CA ASN A 83 11.21 -12.86 -2.58
C ASN A 83 10.82 -13.75 -3.76
N TYR A 84 9.55 -14.11 -3.87
CA TYR A 84 9.06 -14.91 -4.99
C TYR A 84 9.09 -14.16 -6.32
N LEU A 85 8.68 -12.89 -6.32
CA LEU A 85 8.70 -12.05 -7.52
C LEU A 85 10.11 -11.71 -7.99
N GLU A 86 11.07 -11.52 -7.07
CA GLU A 86 12.47 -11.25 -7.40
C GLU A 86 13.04 -12.35 -8.31
N GLU A 87 12.88 -13.61 -7.90
CA GLU A 87 13.32 -14.77 -8.70
C GLU A 87 12.54 -14.90 -10.03
N PHE A 88 11.22 -14.68 -9.98
CA PHE A 88 10.38 -14.82 -11.18
C PHE A 88 10.65 -13.73 -12.22
N VAL A 89 10.77 -12.47 -11.81
CA VAL A 89 10.99 -11.34 -12.74
C VAL A 89 12.33 -11.51 -13.48
N GLU A 90 13.34 -12.10 -12.86
CA GLU A 90 14.60 -12.42 -13.55
C GLU A 90 14.42 -13.32 -14.77
N THR A 91 13.41 -14.19 -14.76
CA THR A 91 13.13 -15.13 -15.86
C THR A 91 12.39 -14.50 -17.04
N LEU A 92 11.82 -13.31 -16.87
CA LEU A 92 11.04 -12.61 -17.89
C LEU A 92 11.94 -12.00 -18.98
N SER A 93 11.42 -11.92 -20.19
CA SER A 93 12.02 -11.12 -21.26
C SER A 93 12.00 -9.63 -20.92
N GLU A 94 12.81 -8.82 -21.61
CA GLU A 94 12.85 -7.37 -21.39
C GLU A 94 11.51 -6.68 -21.68
N ASP A 95 10.79 -7.13 -22.72
CA ASP A 95 9.46 -6.61 -23.05
C ASP A 95 8.42 -6.95 -21.97
N GLU A 96 8.49 -8.15 -21.42
CA GLU A 96 7.64 -8.55 -20.31
C GLU A 96 7.95 -7.77 -19.03
N LYS A 97 9.22 -7.53 -18.71
CA LYS A 97 9.62 -6.68 -17.58
C LYS A 97 9.11 -5.25 -17.76
N GLU A 98 9.15 -4.73 -18.99
CA GLU A 98 8.65 -3.40 -19.30
C GLU A 98 7.13 -3.29 -19.09
N ASP A 99 6.37 -4.26 -19.55
CA ASP A 99 4.92 -4.33 -19.33
C ASP A 99 4.58 -4.37 -17.82
N ARG A 100 5.33 -5.15 -17.01
CA ARG A 100 5.16 -5.21 -15.54
C ARG A 100 5.53 -3.89 -14.85
N ALA A 101 6.58 -3.23 -15.32
CA ALA A 101 6.98 -1.92 -14.81
C ALA A 101 5.90 -0.85 -15.08
N GLN A 102 5.33 -0.87 -16.29
CA GLN A 102 4.22 0.03 -16.64
C GLN A 102 2.97 -0.25 -15.79
N PHE A 103 2.61 -1.53 -15.59
CA PHE A 103 1.50 -1.91 -14.71
C PHE A 103 1.72 -1.43 -13.27
N ALA A 104 2.94 -1.62 -12.72
CA ALA A 104 3.28 -1.18 -11.37
C ALA A 104 3.17 0.35 -11.23
N TYR A 105 3.64 1.10 -12.23
CA TYR A 105 3.48 2.55 -12.27
C TYR A 105 2.00 2.95 -12.24
N GLU A 106 1.17 2.35 -13.11
CA GLU A 106 -0.27 2.66 -13.17
C GLU A 106 -0.99 2.35 -11.85
N ALA A 107 -0.62 1.24 -11.19
CA ALA A 107 -1.18 0.91 -9.89
C ALA A 107 -0.76 1.89 -8.79
N CYS A 108 0.49 2.37 -8.80
CA CYS A 108 0.97 3.42 -7.90
C CYS A 108 0.26 4.75 -8.17
N TRP A 109 0.12 5.13 -9.43
CA TRP A 109 -0.61 6.35 -9.81
C TRP A 109 -2.06 6.31 -9.35
N LEU A 110 -2.76 5.19 -9.59
CA LEU A 110 -4.12 4.98 -9.13
C LEU A 110 -4.21 5.04 -7.60
N SER A 111 -3.26 4.43 -6.89
CA SER A 111 -3.23 4.46 -5.43
C SER A 111 -3.06 5.86 -4.90
N ARG A 112 -2.22 6.69 -5.54
CA ARG A 112 -2.01 8.08 -5.15
C ARG A 112 -3.22 8.96 -5.43
N GLU A 113 -3.75 8.89 -6.65
CA GLU A 113 -4.82 9.79 -7.11
C GLU A 113 -6.21 9.42 -6.56
N ARG A 114 -6.47 8.11 -6.38
CA ARG A 114 -7.79 7.60 -5.99
C ARG A 114 -7.97 7.39 -4.48
N LEU A 115 -6.96 7.63 -3.66
CA LEU A 115 -7.12 7.64 -2.20
C LEU A 115 -7.89 8.86 -1.70
N VAL A 116 -8.13 9.83 -2.55
CA VAL A 116 -9.03 10.94 -2.29
C VAL A 116 -10.47 10.47 -2.49
N SER A 117 -11.26 10.45 -1.42
CA SER A 117 -12.66 9.98 -1.43
C SER A 117 -13.59 11.03 -2.04
N MET A 118 -13.49 11.25 -3.36
CA MET A 118 -14.25 12.28 -4.08
C MET A 118 -15.76 12.08 -3.94
N ASP A 119 -16.21 10.83 -3.99
CA ASP A 119 -17.62 10.44 -3.82
C ASP A 119 -18.21 10.89 -2.47
N VAL A 120 -17.39 10.91 -1.41
CA VAL A 120 -17.81 11.42 -0.11
C VAL A 120 -18.01 12.93 -0.15
N PHE A 121 -17.09 13.67 -0.73
CA PHE A 121 -17.19 15.12 -0.83
C PHE A 121 -18.36 15.57 -1.70
N GLU A 122 -18.58 14.90 -2.83
CA GLU A 122 -19.71 15.12 -3.73
C GLU A 122 -21.05 14.85 -3.00
N HIS A 123 -21.11 13.77 -2.20
CA HIS A 123 -22.30 13.45 -1.40
C HIS A 123 -22.68 14.59 -0.44
N PHE A 124 -21.70 15.27 0.14
CA PHE A 124 -21.92 16.43 1.00
C PHE A 124 -22.08 17.76 0.23
N GLY A 125 -22.08 17.73 -1.09
CA GLY A 125 -22.25 18.93 -1.93
C GLY A 125 -21.03 19.86 -1.93
N TRP A 126 -19.85 19.35 -1.61
CA TRP A 126 -18.63 20.14 -1.63
C TRP A 126 -18.09 20.22 -3.07
N ASN A 127 -17.36 21.31 -3.35
CA ASN A 127 -16.64 21.41 -4.60
C ASN A 127 -15.56 20.32 -4.65
N ALA A 128 -15.59 19.49 -5.68
CA ALA A 128 -14.73 18.31 -5.80
C ALA A 128 -13.24 18.70 -5.87
N GLU A 129 -12.89 19.73 -6.63
CA GLU A 129 -11.50 20.16 -6.78
C GLU A 129 -10.97 20.81 -5.49
N ASP A 130 -11.74 21.66 -4.83
CA ASP A 130 -11.36 22.27 -3.55
C ASP A 130 -11.17 21.20 -2.48
N ALA A 131 -12.07 20.22 -2.43
CA ALA A 131 -11.98 19.09 -1.50
C ALA A 131 -10.74 18.22 -1.77
N ARG A 132 -10.42 17.97 -3.05
CA ARG A 132 -9.21 17.26 -3.46
C ARG A 132 -7.95 17.99 -3.01
N GLN A 133 -7.86 19.28 -3.27
CA GLN A 133 -6.72 20.11 -2.86
C GLN A 133 -6.57 20.14 -1.34
N PHE A 134 -7.67 20.30 -0.60
CA PHE A 134 -7.67 20.25 0.85
C PHE A 134 -7.16 18.91 1.38
N GLN A 135 -7.66 17.79 0.87
CA GLN A 135 -7.24 16.45 1.30
C GLN A 135 -5.76 16.19 0.99
N LEU A 136 -5.29 16.53 -0.22
CA LEU A 136 -3.89 16.34 -0.62
C LEU A 136 -2.94 17.24 0.18
N SER A 137 -3.39 18.40 0.65
CA SER A 137 -2.59 19.30 1.47
C SER A 137 -2.50 18.89 2.94
N SER A 138 -3.39 17.99 3.41
CA SER A 138 -3.45 17.58 4.82
C SER A 138 -2.23 16.78 5.25
N ASP A 139 -1.75 17.03 6.48
CA ASP A 139 -0.58 16.33 7.02
C ASP A 139 -0.81 14.82 7.17
N ILE A 140 -2.04 14.40 7.48
CA ILE A 140 -2.42 12.98 7.58
C ILE A 140 -2.28 12.30 6.21
N THR A 141 -2.77 12.93 5.14
CA THR A 141 -2.65 12.37 3.79
C THR A 141 -1.19 12.28 3.34
N LYS A 142 -0.40 13.34 3.59
CA LYS A 142 1.03 13.34 3.29
C LYS A 142 1.78 12.26 4.06
N HIS A 143 1.49 12.12 5.36
CA HIS A 143 2.08 11.08 6.20
C HIS A 143 1.71 9.68 5.70
N PHE A 144 0.44 9.45 5.40
CA PHE A 144 -0.03 8.19 4.85
C PHE A 144 0.63 7.85 3.50
N GLN A 145 0.69 8.80 2.57
CA GLN A 145 1.36 8.60 1.27
C GLN A 145 2.85 8.29 1.44
N LYS A 146 3.51 8.99 2.36
CA LYS A 146 4.91 8.71 2.70
C LYS A 146 5.09 7.26 3.18
N LEU A 147 4.27 6.81 4.15
CA LEU A 147 4.33 5.43 4.66
C LEU A 147 4.09 4.40 3.54
N LEU A 148 3.13 4.65 2.66
CA LEU A 148 2.83 3.79 1.52
C LEU A 148 4.04 3.66 0.59
N PHE A 149 4.56 4.78 0.09
CA PHE A 149 5.59 4.74 -0.94
C PHE A 149 6.98 4.42 -0.40
N GLN A 150 7.26 4.65 0.88
CA GLN A 150 8.46 4.14 1.56
C GLN A 150 8.51 2.60 1.62
N ARG A 151 7.39 1.92 1.43
CA ARG A 151 7.33 0.45 1.29
C ARG A 151 7.31 0.03 -0.18
N VAL A 152 6.39 0.58 -0.96
CA VAL A 152 6.18 0.16 -2.35
C VAL A 152 7.42 0.39 -3.23
N MET A 153 8.04 1.57 -3.16
CA MET A 153 9.13 1.93 -4.08
C MET A 153 10.41 1.10 -3.90
N PRO A 154 10.89 0.83 -2.68
CA PRO A 154 12.04 -0.06 -2.50
C PRO A 154 11.76 -1.49 -2.96
N ASN A 155 10.53 -1.97 -2.78
CA ASN A 155 10.11 -3.29 -3.20
C ASN A 155 10.10 -3.41 -4.74
N LEU A 156 9.54 -2.41 -5.44
CA LEU A 156 9.58 -2.36 -6.91
C LEU A 156 11.02 -2.28 -7.46
N ARG A 157 11.90 -1.53 -6.79
CA ARG A 157 13.33 -1.50 -7.15
C ARG A 157 13.96 -2.87 -6.99
N ARG A 158 13.72 -3.56 -5.87
CA ARG A 158 14.31 -4.86 -5.56
C ARG A 158 13.91 -5.92 -6.57
N ILE A 159 12.65 -5.97 -6.96
CA ILE A 159 12.19 -6.95 -7.97
C ILE A 159 12.50 -6.53 -9.42
N GLY A 160 13.29 -5.46 -9.64
CA GLY A 160 13.73 -5.05 -10.96
C GLY A 160 12.69 -4.32 -11.82
N LEU A 161 11.59 -3.85 -11.24
CA LEU A 161 10.52 -3.15 -11.97
C LEU A 161 10.63 -1.60 -11.93
N LEU A 162 11.62 -1.04 -11.25
CA LEU A 162 11.94 0.38 -11.32
C LEU A 162 12.85 0.66 -12.52
N ARG A 163 12.32 0.50 -13.73
CA ARG A 163 13.02 0.62 -15.01
C ARG A 163 13.14 2.08 -15.45
N ASP A 164 14.08 2.37 -16.34
CA ASP A 164 14.34 3.74 -16.82
C ASP A 164 13.11 4.36 -17.51
N SER A 165 12.31 3.56 -18.21
CA SER A 165 11.06 3.99 -18.86
C SER A 165 9.99 4.55 -17.92
N VAL A 166 10.00 4.14 -16.65
CA VAL A 166 9.02 4.56 -15.63
C VAL A 166 9.61 5.47 -14.56
N LYS A 167 10.94 5.57 -14.43
CA LYS A 167 11.59 6.42 -13.40
C LYS A 167 11.13 7.87 -13.46
N GLY A 168 11.16 8.48 -14.65
CA GLY A 168 10.69 9.87 -14.82
C GLY A 168 9.23 10.05 -14.42
N LYS A 169 8.38 9.06 -14.71
CA LYS A 169 6.98 9.07 -14.32
C LYS A 169 6.80 8.99 -12.79
N PHE A 170 7.63 8.21 -12.08
CA PHE A 170 7.65 8.15 -10.62
C PHE A 170 8.21 9.43 -10.00
N GLU A 171 9.15 10.10 -10.67
CA GLU A 171 9.67 11.41 -10.28
C GLU A 171 8.59 12.49 -10.39
N ASP A 172 7.84 12.52 -11.49
CA ASP A 172 6.69 13.42 -11.69
C ASP A 172 5.59 13.21 -10.62
N LEU A 173 5.45 11.98 -10.12
CA LEU A 173 4.57 11.67 -8.99
C LEU A 173 5.15 12.11 -7.63
N GLY A 174 6.43 12.50 -7.57
CA GLY A 174 7.11 12.87 -6.32
C GLY A 174 7.32 11.69 -5.36
N ILE A 175 7.44 10.46 -5.88
CA ILE A 175 7.59 9.24 -5.05
C ILE A 175 8.88 8.47 -5.33
N LEU A 176 9.65 8.85 -6.35
CA LEU A 176 10.91 8.16 -6.70
C LEU A 176 11.94 8.22 -5.57
N GLU A 177 11.97 9.29 -4.80
CA GLU A 177 12.88 9.46 -3.65
C GLU A 177 12.82 8.32 -2.64
N TYR A 178 11.64 7.72 -2.45
CA TYR A 178 11.45 6.60 -1.51
C TYR A 178 12.09 5.29 -1.97
N ALA A 179 12.49 5.17 -3.22
CA ALA A 179 13.15 3.97 -3.74
C ALA A 179 14.49 3.65 -3.07
N THR A 180 15.12 4.63 -2.40
CA THR A 180 16.39 4.44 -1.68
C THR A 180 16.25 3.78 -0.30
N ALA A 181 15.03 3.67 0.23
CA ALA A 181 14.76 3.02 1.51
C ALA A 181 15.01 1.49 1.44
N LYS A 182 14.97 0.83 2.59
CA LYS A 182 15.08 -0.62 2.68
C LYS A 182 13.80 -1.29 2.16
N SER A 183 13.97 -2.39 1.42
CA SER A 183 12.86 -3.27 1.04
C SER A 183 12.31 -4.02 2.26
N ASP A 184 11.04 -4.37 2.23
CA ASP A 184 10.44 -5.23 3.26
C ASP A 184 11.06 -6.63 3.30
N ALA A 185 11.69 -7.08 2.20
CA ALA A 185 12.46 -8.33 2.17
C ALA A 185 13.78 -8.25 2.95
N ASP A 186 14.25 -7.06 3.33
CA ASP A 186 15.44 -6.86 4.17
C ASP A 186 15.10 -6.85 5.67
N ILE A 187 13.84 -7.12 6.03
CA ILE A 187 13.40 -7.20 7.43
C ILE A 187 13.87 -8.53 8.03
N ASP A 188 14.48 -8.46 9.21
CA ASP A 188 14.78 -9.66 9.99
C ASP A 188 13.46 -10.30 10.50
N TRP A 189 13.20 -11.54 10.06
CA TRP A 189 12.04 -12.31 10.49
C TRP A 189 12.03 -12.53 12.01
N ALA A 190 13.18 -12.57 12.68
CA ALA A 190 13.28 -12.66 14.13
C ALA A 190 12.65 -11.43 14.79
N ASP A 191 12.85 -10.24 14.25
CA ASP A 191 12.23 -9.01 14.73
C ASP A 191 10.71 -9.05 14.59
N LEU A 192 10.20 -9.58 13.48
CA LEU A 192 8.76 -9.76 13.27
C LEU A 192 8.13 -10.80 14.20
N SER A 193 8.93 -11.71 14.78
CA SER A 193 8.47 -12.77 15.67
C SER A 193 8.49 -12.35 17.15
N ARG A 194 9.12 -11.21 17.50
CA ARG A 194 9.16 -10.73 18.88
C ARG A 194 7.76 -10.40 19.37
N PRO A 195 7.42 -10.75 20.61
CA PRO A 195 6.17 -10.34 21.25
C PRO A 195 6.06 -8.81 21.27
N LEU A 196 4.90 -8.27 20.89
CA LEU A 196 4.65 -6.82 20.91
C LEU A 196 4.57 -6.22 22.32
N PHE A 197 4.52 -7.07 23.35
CA PHE A 197 4.21 -6.71 24.72
C PHE A 197 5.41 -6.81 25.68
N GLU A 198 6.62 -7.10 25.19
CA GLU A 198 7.83 -7.13 26.04
C GLU A 198 8.44 -5.75 26.32
N GLU A 199 7.90 -4.66 25.76
CA GLU A 199 8.43 -3.31 25.92
C GLU A 199 7.91 -2.54 27.16
N SER A 200 7.30 -3.22 28.12
CA SER A 200 6.77 -2.59 29.35
C SER A 200 7.19 -3.33 30.62
N ALA A 201 8.50 -3.60 30.74
CA ALA A 201 9.10 -3.98 32.02
C ALA A 201 10.13 -2.98 32.49
#